data_0abd975dbcf2ac22c7fa817f47d8841a
#
_entry.id   0abd975dbcf2ac22c7fa817f47d8841a
#
_cell.length_a   1.000
_cell.length_b   1.000
_cell.length_c   1.000
_cell.angle_alpha   90.00
_cell.angle_beta   90.00
_cell.angle_gamma   90.00
#
_symmetry.space_group_name_H-M   'P 1'
#
loop_
_entity.id
_entity.type
_entity.pdbx_description
1 polymer ?
#
loop_
_entity_poly.entity_id
_entity_poly.type
_entity_poly.pdbx_seq_one_letter_code
_entity_poly.pdbx_strand_id
1 'polypeptide(L)'
;MKKDIILSGVGGQGILSIATVIGKAALKDGLYMKQAEVHGMSQRGGDVQSNLRISDQPIASDLIPTGKCDLIISLEPMEALRYLPYLSPEGWLVTNEAPFINIPNYPAEEDIKTEINKLPHKIMLNVN
;
A
#
# COMPACT_ATOMS: atom_id res chain seq x y z
N MET A 1 18.11 -3.85 -9.90
CA MET A 1 16.74 -3.35 -9.81
C MET A 1 16.19 -3.64 -8.42
N LYS A 2 15.57 -2.69 -7.81
CA LYS A 2 14.92 -2.86 -6.52
C LYS A 2 13.61 -2.07 -6.53
N LYS A 3 12.50 -2.72 -6.12
CA LYS A 3 11.20 -2.07 -6.00
C LYS A 3 10.59 -2.36 -4.65
N ASP A 4 10.18 -1.31 -3.98
CA ASP A 4 9.52 -1.38 -2.68
C ASP A 4 8.06 -0.97 -2.85
N ILE A 5 7.15 -1.83 -2.40
CA ILE A 5 5.70 -1.68 -2.58
C ILE A 5 5.03 -1.79 -1.22
N ILE A 6 4.15 -0.85 -0.91
CA ILE A 6 3.25 -0.95 0.24
C ILE A 6 1.84 -1.20 -0.28
N LEU A 7 1.22 -2.26 0.24
CA LEU A 7 -0.20 -2.54 0.02
C LEU A 7 -0.94 -2.16 1.29
N SER A 8 -1.99 -1.36 1.16
CA SER A 8 -2.74 -0.91 2.32
C SER A 8 -4.25 -1.00 2.09
N GLY A 9 -4.98 -1.17 3.17
CA GLY A 9 -6.43 -1.26 3.14
C GLY A 9 -6.99 -1.63 4.51
N VAL A 10 -8.21 -2.10 4.49
CA VAL A 10 -8.93 -2.54 5.68
C VAL A 10 -9.03 -4.06 5.65
N GLY A 11 -9.03 -4.68 6.81
CA GLY A 11 -9.15 -6.14 6.90
C GLY A 11 -10.37 -6.64 6.12
N GLY A 12 -10.19 -7.69 5.34
CA GLY A 12 -11.22 -8.26 4.48
C GLY A 12 -11.26 -7.74 3.06
N GLN A 13 -10.45 -6.74 2.71
CA GLN A 13 -10.45 -6.19 1.35
C GLN A 13 -9.58 -6.95 0.35
N GLY A 14 -8.85 -7.97 0.78
CA GLY A 14 -8.06 -8.80 -0.14
C GLY A 14 -6.61 -8.38 -0.29
N ILE A 15 -6.06 -7.62 0.64
CA ILE A 15 -4.65 -7.19 0.61
C ILE A 15 -3.71 -8.39 0.51
N LEU A 16 -3.98 -9.44 1.28
CA LEU A 16 -3.14 -10.65 1.28
C LEU A 16 -3.14 -11.34 -0.08
N SER A 17 -4.27 -11.36 -0.76
CA SER A 17 -4.37 -11.96 -2.09
C SER A 17 -3.52 -11.22 -3.10
N ILE A 18 -3.53 -9.89 -3.05
CA ILE A 18 -2.70 -9.06 -3.92
C ILE A 18 -1.22 -9.32 -3.64
N ALA A 19 -0.83 -9.35 -2.38
CA ALA A 19 0.55 -9.62 -1.98
C ALA A 19 1.00 -10.98 -2.47
N THR A 20 0.15 -12.01 -2.37
CA THR A 20 0.45 -13.36 -2.83
C THR A 20 0.69 -13.40 -4.34
N VAL A 21 -0.15 -12.73 -5.12
CA VAL A 21 -0.01 -12.70 -6.58
C VAL A 21 1.30 -12.03 -6.97
N ILE A 22 1.60 -10.87 -6.40
CA ILE A 22 2.84 -10.14 -6.69
C ILE A 22 4.06 -10.96 -6.29
N GLY A 23 4.03 -11.57 -5.09
CA GLY A 23 5.14 -12.38 -4.60
C GLY A 23 5.41 -13.59 -5.48
N LYS A 24 4.38 -14.30 -5.90
CA LYS A 24 4.52 -15.45 -6.80
C LYS A 24 5.09 -15.04 -8.15
N ALA A 25 4.64 -13.91 -8.68
CA ALA A 25 5.14 -13.40 -9.95
C ALA A 25 6.63 -13.05 -9.85
N ALA A 26 7.04 -12.39 -8.76
CA ALA A 26 8.44 -12.04 -8.54
C ALA A 26 9.33 -13.28 -8.45
N LEU A 27 8.91 -14.29 -7.68
CA LEU A 27 9.68 -15.53 -7.54
C LEU A 27 9.78 -16.28 -8.87
N LYS A 28 8.70 -16.28 -9.66
CA LYS A 28 8.69 -16.92 -10.97
C LYS A 28 9.70 -16.26 -11.92
N ASP A 29 9.91 -14.97 -11.80
CA ASP A 29 10.89 -14.24 -12.60
C ASP A 29 12.32 -14.33 -12.02
N GLY A 30 12.53 -15.14 -10.99
CA GLY A 30 13.85 -15.33 -10.40
C GLY A 30 14.31 -14.19 -9.52
N LEU A 31 13.39 -13.36 -9.04
CA LEU A 31 13.73 -12.23 -8.18
C LEU A 31 13.68 -12.63 -6.71
N TYR A 32 14.47 -11.93 -5.89
CA TYR A 32 14.36 -12.03 -4.44
C TYR A 32 13.16 -11.21 -3.97
N MET A 33 12.48 -11.70 -2.92
CA MET A 33 11.32 -11.02 -2.37
C MET A 33 11.31 -11.16 -0.86
N LYS A 34 11.03 -10.08 -0.15
CA LYS A 34 10.73 -10.10 1.27
C LYS A 34 9.38 -9.44 1.51
N GLN A 35 8.64 -9.99 2.47
CA GLN A 35 7.31 -9.50 2.81
C GLN A 35 7.17 -9.38 4.31
N ALA A 36 6.60 -8.28 4.76
CA ALA A 36 6.21 -8.08 6.16
C ALA A 36 4.77 -7.57 6.20
N GLU A 37 3.98 -8.13 7.09
CA GLU A 37 2.60 -7.73 7.31
C GLU A 37 2.42 -7.09 8.66
N VAL A 38 1.59 -6.04 8.69
CA VAL A 38 1.20 -5.38 9.93
C VAL A 38 -0.32 -5.23 9.94
N HIS A 39 -0.94 -5.66 11.02
CA HIS A 39 -2.37 -5.52 11.24
C HIS A 39 -2.60 -4.51 12.36
N GLY A 40 -3.66 -3.69 12.21
CA GLY A 40 -4.08 -2.80 13.26
C GLY A 40 -4.61 -3.55 14.47
N MET A 41 -4.79 -2.83 15.57
CA MET A 41 -5.24 -3.40 16.85
C MET A 41 -6.67 -3.92 16.81
N SER A 42 -7.45 -3.51 15.82
CA SER A 42 -8.84 -3.89 15.67
C SER A 42 -8.97 -5.30 15.10
N GLN A 43 -9.85 -6.12 15.66
CA GLN A 43 -10.04 -7.50 15.19
C GLN A 43 -10.75 -7.59 13.85
N ARG A 44 -11.60 -6.61 13.54
CA ARG A 44 -12.32 -6.52 12.27
C ARG A 44 -12.29 -5.10 11.76
N GLY A 45 -12.11 -4.94 10.46
CA GLY A 45 -12.10 -3.62 9.84
C GLY A 45 -10.93 -2.75 10.25
N GLY A 46 -9.91 -3.32 10.90
CA GLY A 46 -8.68 -2.62 11.22
C GLY A 46 -7.80 -2.44 10.00
N ASP A 47 -6.88 -1.50 10.07
CA ASP A 47 -5.93 -1.28 8.99
C ASP A 47 -5.02 -2.49 8.79
N VAL A 48 -4.72 -2.78 7.53
CA VAL A 48 -3.80 -3.83 7.13
C VAL A 48 -2.78 -3.23 6.19
N GLN A 49 -1.52 -3.54 6.46
CA GLN A 49 -0.40 -3.10 5.64
C GLN A 49 0.46 -4.30 5.29
N SER A 50 0.86 -4.40 4.03
CA SER A 50 1.83 -5.39 3.59
C SER A 50 2.96 -4.67 2.87
N ASN A 51 4.20 -4.90 3.33
CA ASN A 51 5.40 -4.37 2.70
C ASN A 51 6.00 -5.45 1.83
N LEU A 52 6.20 -5.15 0.55
CA LEU A 52 6.83 -6.04 -0.40
C LEU A 52 8.10 -5.40 -0.91
N ARG A 53 9.22 -6.10 -0.77
CA ARG A 53 10.50 -5.66 -1.33
C ARG A 53 10.95 -6.69 -2.35
N ILE A 54 11.17 -6.24 -3.57
CA ILE A 54 11.53 -7.07 -4.72
C ILE A 54 12.85 -6.57 -5.29
N SER A 55 13.79 -7.48 -5.54
CA SER A 55 15.11 -7.10 -6.05
C SER A 55 15.74 -8.25 -6.83
N ASP A 56 16.62 -7.91 -7.75
CA ASP A 56 17.50 -8.87 -8.41
C ASP A 56 18.72 -9.22 -7.55
N GLN A 57 18.87 -8.60 -6.39
CA GLN A 57 19.92 -8.87 -5.41
C GLN A 57 19.29 -9.27 -4.08
N PRO A 58 20.02 -10.00 -3.21
CA PRO A 58 19.51 -10.35 -1.88
C PRO A 58 19.11 -9.11 -1.08
N ILE A 59 18.02 -9.24 -0.32
CA ILE A 59 17.44 -8.16 0.47
C ILE A 59 17.74 -8.41 1.95
N ALA A 60 18.35 -7.42 2.63
CA ALA A 60 18.77 -7.58 4.01
C ALA A 60 17.65 -7.40 5.03
N SER A 61 16.66 -6.55 4.74
CA SER A 61 15.56 -6.24 5.67
C SER A 61 14.23 -6.31 4.96
N ASP A 62 13.18 -6.75 5.67
CA ASP A 62 11.82 -6.77 5.15
C ASP A 62 11.06 -5.45 5.36
N LEU A 63 11.69 -4.45 6.00
CA LEU A 63 11.06 -3.15 6.25
C LEU A 63 11.48 -2.14 5.19
N ILE A 64 10.50 -1.39 4.67
CA ILE A 64 10.73 -0.32 3.71
C ILE A 64 11.07 0.95 4.48
N PRO A 65 12.22 1.59 4.22
CA PRO A 65 12.56 2.85 4.89
C PRO A 65 11.62 3.99 4.51
N THR A 66 11.42 4.92 5.44
CA THR A 66 10.64 6.13 5.20
C THR A 66 11.18 6.89 3.98
N GLY A 67 10.30 7.30 3.08
CA GLY A 67 10.67 8.06 1.89
C GLY A 67 11.30 7.25 0.76
N LYS A 68 11.28 5.91 0.84
CA LYS A 68 11.93 5.03 -0.14
C LYS A 68 10.96 4.12 -0.89
N CYS A 69 9.66 4.19 -0.60
CA CYS A 69 8.68 3.34 -1.26
C CYS A 69 8.43 3.80 -2.70
N ASP A 70 8.49 2.87 -3.65
CA ASP A 70 8.30 3.16 -5.07
C ASP A 70 6.84 3.21 -5.47
N LEU A 71 5.99 2.43 -4.78
CA LEU A 71 4.59 2.28 -5.13
C LEU A 71 3.77 1.97 -3.88
N ILE A 72 2.68 2.71 -3.70
CA ILE A 72 1.66 2.39 -2.72
C ILE A 72 0.39 2.01 -3.48
N ILE A 73 -0.11 0.79 -3.23
CA ILE A 73 -1.41 0.35 -3.73
C ILE A 73 -2.36 0.27 -2.55
N SER A 74 -3.44 1.04 -2.59
CA SER A 74 -4.39 1.08 -1.49
C SER A 74 -5.79 0.75 -1.96
N LEU A 75 -6.49 -0.10 -1.22
CA LEU A 75 -7.90 -0.41 -1.49
C LEU A 75 -8.84 0.53 -0.76
N GLU A 76 -8.32 1.42 0.09
CA GLU A 76 -9.09 2.38 0.87
C GLU A 76 -8.35 3.73 0.90
N PRO A 77 -9.00 4.84 0.48
CA PRO A 77 -8.27 6.10 0.29
C PRO A 77 -7.70 6.72 1.57
N MET A 78 -8.36 6.57 2.72
CA MET A 78 -7.79 7.06 3.98
C MET A 78 -6.56 6.26 4.37
N GLU A 79 -6.57 4.96 4.14
CA GLU A 79 -5.41 4.11 4.40
C GLU A 79 -4.25 4.46 3.46
N ALA A 80 -4.54 4.93 2.25
CA ALA A 80 -3.51 5.46 1.37
C ALA A 80 -2.76 6.63 2.02
N LEU A 81 -3.49 7.57 2.61
CA LEU A 81 -2.90 8.75 3.25
C LEU A 81 -2.00 8.36 4.43
N ARG A 82 -2.36 7.31 5.14
CA ARG A 82 -1.63 6.85 6.32
C ARG A 82 -0.17 6.52 6.01
N TYR A 83 0.12 6.05 4.79
CA TYR A 83 1.44 5.58 4.39
C TYR A 83 2.18 6.53 3.45
N LEU A 84 1.64 7.71 3.14
CA LEU A 84 2.30 8.69 2.28
C LEU A 84 3.72 9.07 2.76
N PRO A 85 4.01 9.14 4.06
CA PRO A 85 5.39 9.43 4.49
C PRO A 85 6.44 8.43 3.99
N TYR A 86 6.03 7.22 3.64
CA TYR A 86 6.93 6.22 3.08
C TYR A 86 7.20 6.39 1.60
N LEU A 87 6.35 7.12 0.88
CA LEU A 87 6.45 7.27 -0.56
C LEU A 87 7.67 8.11 -0.93
N SER A 88 8.45 7.64 -1.92
CA SER A 88 9.58 8.42 -2.42
C SER A 88 9.08 9.62 -3.24
N PRO A 89 9.93 10.63 -3.47
CA PRO A 89 9.52 11.79 -4.27
C PRO A 89 9.05 11.44 -5.68
N GLU A 90 9.55 10.35 -6.25
CA GLU A 90 9.16 9.88 -7.58
C GLU A 90 8.19 8.70 -7.53
N GLY A 91 7.76 8.32 -6.33
CA GLY A 91 6.87 7.19 -6.14
C GLY A 91 5.45 7.45 -6.62
N TRP A 92 4.72 6.37 -6.86
CA TRP A 92 3.35 6.40 -7.33
C TRP A 92 2.39 5.91 -6.25
N LEU A 93 1.23 6.57 -6.18
CA LEU A 93 0.09 6.08 -5.42
C LEU A 93 -0.98 5.60 -6.39
N VAL A 94 -1.43 4.35 -6.21
CA VAL A 94 -2.61 3.80 -6.88
C VAL A 94 -3.61 3.47 -5.80
N THR A 95 -4.76 4.11 -5.80
CA THR A 95 -5.75 3.91 -4.74
C THR A 95 -7.17 3.77 -5.29
N ASN A 96 -7.97 2.96 -4.59
CA ASN A 96 -9.41 2.98 -4.79
C ASN A 96 -9.94 4.33 -4.33
N GLU A 97 -10.88 4.90 -5.07
CA GLU A 97 -11.50 6.19 -4.71
C GLU A 97 -12.65 6.04 -3.73
N ALA A 98 -13.25 4.85 -3.66
CA ALA A 98 -14.40 4.60 -2.80
C ALA A 98 -13.95 4.26 -1.38
N PRO A 99 -14.46 4.97 -0.34
CA PRO A 99 -14.08 4.69 1.03
C PRO A 99 -14.69 3.39 1.54
N PHE A 100 -13.98 2.74 2.46
CA PHE A 100 -14.52 1.68 3.32
C PHE A 100 -14.49 2.23 4.74
N ILE A 101 -15.62 2.78 5.19
CA ILE A 101 -15.70 3.48 6.46
C ILE A 101 -15.68 2.46 7.60
N ASN A 102 -14.55 2.36 8.29
CA ASN A 102 -14.31 1.38 9.34
C ASN A 102 -14.16 2.02 10.73
N ILE A 103 -14.22 3.34 10.81
CA ILE A 103 -14.05 4.07 12.06
C ILE A 103 -15.13 5.18 12.17
N PRO A 104 -15.55 5.56 13.40
CA PRO A 104 -16.56 6.60 13.58
C PRO A 104 -16.12 7.98 13.12
N ASN A 105 -14.81 8.26 13.19
CA ASN A 105 -14.24 9.57 12.87
C ASN A 105 -13.62 9.60 11.48
N TYR A 106 -14.23 8.92 10.53
CA TYR A 106 -13.72 8.91 9.16
C TYR A 106 -13.69 10.34 8.60
N PRO A 107 -12.56 10.79 8.02
CA PRO A 107 -12.46 12.14 7.46
C PRO A 107 -13.43 12.33 6.29
N ALA A 108 -13.75 13.60 5.99
CA ALA A 108 -14.58 13.91 4.82
C ALA A 108 -13.87 13.46 3.53
N GLU A 109 -14.64 12.87 2.61
CA GLU A 109 -14.09 12.39 1.34
C GLU A 109 -13.38 13.50 0.56
N GLU A 110 -13.89 14.71 0.61
CA GLU A 110 -13.30 15.85 -0.07
C GLU A 110 -11.90 16.17 0.46
N ASP A 111 -11.71 16.08 1.78
CA ASP A 111 -10.40 16.31 2.39
C ASP A 111 -9.39 15.25 1.98
N ILE A 112 -9.82 14.00 1.91
CA ILE A 112 -8.97 12.91 1.46
C ILE A 112 -8.56 13.11 0.01
N LYS A 113 -9.49 13.44 -0.86
CA LYS A 113 -9.23 13.69 -2.28
C LYS A 113 -8.29 14.88 -2.47
N THR A 114 -8.46 15.93 -1.67
CA THR A 114 -7.58 17.11 -1.72
C THR A 114 -6.15 16.73 -1.41
N GLU A 115 -5.91 15.95 -0.38
CA GLU A 115 -4.56 15.52 -0.02
C GLU A 115 -3.95 14.60 -1.09
N ILE A 116 -4.72 13.67 -1.64
CA ILE A 116 -4.23 12.79 -2.72
C ILE A 116 -3.89 13.60 -3.96
N ASN A 117 -4.71 14.60 -4.30
CA ASN A 117 -4.50 15.42 -5.49
C ASN A 117 -3.24 16.29 -5.43
N LYS A 118 -2.65 16.47 -4.26
CA LYS A 118 -1.37 17.18 -4.11
C LYS A 118 -0.18 16.36 -4.61
N LEU A 119 -0.34 15.05 -4.80
CA LEU A 119 0.76 14.19 -5.21
C LEU A 119 1.05 14.35 -6.70
N PRO A 120 2.34 14.35 -7.11
CA PRO A 120 2.71 14.45 -8.53
C PRO A 120 2.36 13.20 -9.33
N HIS A 121 2.38 12.02 -8.70
CA HIS A 121 2.15 10.74 -9.37
C HIS A 121 1.10 9.94 -8.63
N LYS A 122 -0.11 9.90 -9.20
CA LYS A 122 -1.23 9.19 -8.59
C LYS A 122 -2.19 8.66 -9.64
N ILE A 123 -2.87 7.57 -9.29
CA ILE A 123 -3.97 7.02 -10.06
C ILE A 123 -5.08 6.66 -9.08
N MET A 124 -6.28 7.19 -9.30
CA MET A 124 -7.46 6.83 -8.52
C MET A 124 -8.38 5.96 -9.36
N LEU A 125 -8.77 4.81 -8.83
CA LEU A 125 -9.59 3.82 -9.51
C LEU A 125 -10.88 3.57 -8.73
N ASN A 126 -11.93 3.18 -9.44
CA ASN A 126 -13.13 2.65 -8.82
C ASN A 126 -13.15 1.14 -9.05
N VAL A 127 -12.83 0.37 -7.99
CA VAL A 127 -12.68 -1.09 -8.07
C VAL A 127 -13.74 -1.82 -7.25
N ASN A 128 -14.82 -1.17 -6.94
CA ASN A 128 -15.92 -1.80 -6.22
C ASN A 128 -16.76 -2.71 -7.14
#